data_cc58a70bfe0c84c253690ea847bed723
#
_entry.id   cc58a70bfe0c84c253690ea847bed723
#
_cell.length_a   1.000
_cell.length_b   1.000
_cell.length_c   1.000
_cell.angle_alpha   90.00
_cell.angle_beta   90.00
_cell.angle_gamma   90.00
#
_symmetry.space_group_name_H-M   'P 1'
#
loop_
_entity.id
_entity.type
_entity.pdbx_description
1 polymer ?
#
loop_
_entity_poly.entity_id
_entity_poly.type
_entity_poly.pdbx_seq_one_letter_code
_entity_poly.pdbx_strand_id
1 'polypeptide(L)'
;MTKVKSKITPNTILKNFWKDNNRFADLFNACFFDGNPELNPDDLTEVDTDISSLLQFHGYAETVKRIVDVVKKSAYGVDFVILGIENQSKIHYAMPLRHMLGDAFSYLKEYNEIAKKYKDEKPHGTPDEFLSKMKKTDRLHSVLTICIYYGENPWDGPRSLTDMLDIPEAFKPLISDYKFNLVELRKS
;
A
#
# COMPACT_ATOMS: atom_id res chain seq x y z
N MET A 1 36.12 -4.93 18.89
CA MET A 1 34.73 -4.59 18.54
C MET A 1 34.68 -4.22 17.07
N THR A 2 34.31 -5.16 16.23
CA THR A 2 34.28 -4.98 14.76
C THR A 2 32.94 -4.31 14.42
N LYS A 3 32.98 -3.04 13.98
CA LYS A 3 31.79 -2.36 13.42
C LYS A 3 31.35 -3.10 12.15
N VAL A 4 30.24 -3.81 12.24
CA VAL A 4 29.54 -4.33 11.07
C VAL A 4 29.07 -3.12 10.26
N LYS A 5 29.76 -2.80 9.16
CA LYS A 5 29.28 -1.85 8.15
C LYS A 5 28.00 -2.45 7.56
N SER A 6 26.85 -1.95 7.89
CA SER A 6 25.61 -2.31 7.20
C SER A 6 25.80 -2.02 5.71
N LYS A 7 25.71 -3.04 4.90
CA LYS A 7 25.78 -2.91 3.43
C LYS A 7 24.55 -2.09 3.00
N ILE A 8 24.75 -0.86 2.55
CA ILE A 8 23.66 -0.04 1.99
C ILE A 8 23.22 -0.75 0.70
N THR A 9 22.00 -1.25 0.68
CA THR A 9 21.39 -1.88 -0.49
C THR A 9 20.73 -0.83 -1.39
N PRO A 10 20.61 -1.06 -2.71
CA PRO A 10 19.86 -0.16 -3.60
C PRO A 10 18.45 0.14 -3.07
N ASN A 11 17.79 -0.83 -2.47
CA ASN A 11 16.50 -0.71 -1.82
C ASN A 11 16.49 0.34 -0.68
N THR A 12 17.50 0.29 0.19
CA THR A 12 17.65 1.27 1.27
C THR A 12 17.82 2.70 0.73
N ILE A 13 18.56 2.85 -0.36
CA ILE A 13 18.78 4.16 -1.01
C ILE A 13 17.45 4.70 -1.55
N LEU A 14 16.71 3.91 -2.30
CA LEU A 14 15.42 4.30 -2.87
C LEU A 14 14.38 4.58 -1.79
N LYS A 15 14.33 3.77 -0.74
CA LYS A 15 13.43 4.01 0.40
C LYS A 15 13.74 5.35 1.07
N ASN A 16 15.02 5.64 1.31
CA ASN A 16 15.44 6.93 1.87
C ASN A 16 15.15 8.10 0.92
N PHE A 17 15.28 7.90 -0.39
CA PHE A 17 14.97 8.91 -1.40
C PHE A 17 13.48 9.31 -1.34
N TRP A 18 12.59 8.33 -1.24
CA TRP A 18 11.14 8.57 -1.21
C TRP A 18 10.61 8.97 0.18
N LYS A 19 11.43 8.93 1.23
CA LYS A 19 11.04 9.47 2.54
C LYS A 19 10.97 10.99 2.57
N ASP A 20 11.67 11.67 1.68
CA ASP A 20 11.58 13.11 1.52
C ASP A 20 10.18 13.53 1.06
N ASN A 21 9.54 14.47 1.79
CA ASN A 21 8.16 14.86 1.53
C ASN A 21 8.00 15.57 0.18
N ASN A 22 8.97 16.37 -0.24
CA ASN A 22 8.88 17.09 -1.51
C ASN A 22 8.90 16.09 -2.68
N ARG A 23 9.85 15.16 -2.68
CA ARG A 23 9.95 14.13 -3.73
C ARG A 23 8.73 13.22 -3.76
N PHE A 24 8.22 12.89 -2.57
CA PHE A 24 7.02 12.07 -2.45
C PHE A 24 5.80 12.78 -3.03
N ALA A 25 5.57 14.03 -2.64
CA ALA A 25 4.47 14.85 -3.16
C ALA A 25 4.60 15.05 -4.67
N ASP A 26 5.79 15.42 -5.16
CA ASP A 26 6.06 15.61 -6.60
C ASP A 26 5.71 14.37 -7.42
N LEU A 27 6.07 13.17 -6.92
CA LEU A 27 5.76 11.92 -7.61
C LEU A 27 4.23 11.72 -7.73
N PHE A 28 3.49 11.86 -6.64
CA PHE A 28 2.05 11.67 -6.66
C PHE A 28 1.34 12.76 -7.47
N ASN A 29 1.78 14.01 -7.37
CA ASN A 29 1.25 15.12 -8.16
C ASN A 29 1.47 14.88 -9.65
N ALA A 30 2.65 14.41 -10.05
CA ALA A 30 2.92 14.07 -11.45
C ALA A 30 2.09 12.89 -11.95
N CYS A 31 1.88 11.87 -11.12
CA CYS A 31 1.20 10.64 -11.54
C CYS A 31 -0.33 10.77 -11.60
N PHE A 32 -0.95 11.59 -10.75
CA PHE A 32 -2.40 11.60 -10.57
C PHE A 32 -3.05 12.95 -10.74
N PHE A 33 -2.28 14.03 -10.75
CA PHE A 33 -2.79 15.39 -10.77
C PHE A 33 -2.19 16.25 -11.89
N ASP A 34 -1.66 15.61 -12.93
CA ASP A 34 -1.05 16.27 -14.11
C ASP A 34 0.02 17.31 -13.72
N GLY A 35 0.73 17.06 -12.61
CA GLY A 35 1.74 17.97 -12.06
C GLY A 35 1.18 19.14 -11.23
N ASN A 36 -0.13 19.24 -11.06
CA ASN A 36 -0.71 20.25 -10.17
C ASN A 36 -0.38 19.92 -8.70
N PRO A 37 -0.07 20.94 -7.87
CA PRO A 37 0.36 20.74 -6.49
C PRO A 37 -0.81 20.45 -5.53
N GLU A 38 -1.60 19.42 -5.83
CA GLU A 38 -2.74 19.00 -5.01
C GLU A 38 -2.29 18.36 -3.69
N LEU A 39 -1.15 17.65 -3.72
CA LEU A 39 -0.53 17.09 -2.52
C LEU A 39 0.59 18.00 -2.06
N ASN A 40 0.36 18.70 -0.94
CA ASN A 40 1.35 19.60 -0.35
C ASN A 40 2.34 18.80 0.52
N PRO A 41 3.67 18.94 0.33
CA PRO A 41 4.67 18.26 1.15
C PRO A 41 4.54 18.51 2.66
N ASP A 42 4.11 19.71 3.05
CA ASP A 42 4.01 20.12 4.46
C ASP A 42 2.84 19.43 5.18
N ASP A 43 1.84 18.94 4.43
CA ASP A 43 0.69 18.24 4.99
C ASP A 43 0.94 16.74 5.16
N LEU A 44 2.05 16.21 4.61
CA LEU A 44 2.40 14.81 4.66
C LEU A 44 2.97 14.40 6.03
N THR A 45 2.33 13.41 6.65
CA THR A 45 2.80 12.77 7.88
C THR A 45 3.22 11.33 7.62
N GLU A 46 4.34 10.90 8.20
CA GLU A 46 4.76 9.49 8.13
C GLU A 46 3.76 8.61 8.88
N VAL A 47 3.41 7.47 8.28
CA VAL A 47 2.55 6.45 8.89
C VAL A 47 3.37 5.20 9.16
N ASP A 48 3.20 4.64 10.35
CA ASP A 48 3.82 3.37 10.72
C ASP A 48 3.34 2.24 9.80
N THR A 49 4.29 1.59 9.14
CA THR A 49 4.06 0.47 8.22
C THR A 49 4.20 -0.89 8.88
N ASP A 50 4.42 -0.94 10.20
CA ASP A 50 4.56 -2.21 10.90
C ASP A 50 3.22 -2.96 10.97
N ILE A 51 3.17 -4.07 10.26
CA ILE A 51 2.04 -5.01 10.25
C ILE A 51 2.38 -6.34 10.95
N SER A 52 3.50 -6.38 11.68
CA SER A 52 3.97 -7.61 12.34
C SER A 52 2.94 -8.21 13.28
N SER A 53 2.11 -7.38 13.91
CA SER A 53 1.00 -7.82 14.76
C SER A 53 -0.13 -8.52 14.00
N LEU A 54 -0.29 -8.22 12.71
CA LEU A 54 -1.30 -8.83 11.84
C LEU A 54 -0.81 -10.16 11.24
N LEU A 55 0.50 -10.40 11.27
CA LEU A 55 1.16 -11.53 10.63
C LEU A 55 1.20 -12.81 11.47
N GLN A 56 0.55 -12.86 12.61
CA GLN A 56 0.45 -14.07 13.42
C GLN A 56 -0.35 -15.20 12.75
N PHE A 57 -0.77 -14.99 11.49
CA PHE A 57 -1.36 -16.05 10.66
C PHE A 57 -0.28 -16.99 10.15
N HIS A 58 -0.31 -18.19 10.66
CA HIS A 58 0.55 -19.36 10.41
C HIS A 58 1.14 -19.43 8.99
N GLY A 59 2.47 -19.31 8.88
CA GLY A 59 3.23 -19.69 7.67
C GLY A 59 3.37 -18.61 6.57
N TYR A 60 2.63 -17.51 6.59
CA TYR A 60 2.69 -16.45 5.58
C TYR A 60 3.59 -15.26 5.95
N ALA A 61 4.19 -15.29 7.13
CA ALA A 61 4.98 -14.18 7.69
C ALA A 61 6.14 -13.71 6.79
N GLU A 62 6.81 -14.62 6.07
CA GLU A 62 7.91 -14.22 5.18
C GLU A 62 7.42 -13.56 3.90
N THR A 63 6.33 -14.06 3.31
CA THR A 63 5.77 -13.47 2.09
C THR A 63 5.25 -12.07 2.36
N VAL A 64 4.61 -11.86 3.50
CA VAL A 64 4.05 -10.56 3.88
C VAL A 64 5.13 -9.58 4.32
N LYS A 65 6.20 -10.01 5.02
CA LYS A 65 7.36 -9.15 5.29
C LYS A 65 7.98 -8.57 4.02
N ARG A 66 7.98 -9.31 2.91
CA ARG A 66 8.45 -8.83 1.60
C ARG A 66 7.48 -7.86 0.91
N ILE A 67 6.20 -7.85 1.30
CA ILE A 67 5.21 -6.90 0.79
C ILE A 67 5.39 -5.52 1.44
N VAL A 68 6.01 -5.44 2.61
CA VAL A 68 6.01 -4.28 3.53
C VAL A 68 7.19 -3.32 3.36
N ASP A 69 8.03 -3.46 2.33
CA ASP A 69 9.01 -2.43 2.02
C ASP A 69 8.32 -1.24 1.32
N VAL A 70 7.59 -0.49 2.11
CA VAL A 70 6.77 0.65 1.65
C VAL A 70 7.24 1.94 2.29
N VAL A 71 7.06 3.05 1.58
CA VAL A 71 6.98 4.39 2.17
C VAL A 71 5.52 4.77 2.18
N LYS A 72 4.97 5.02 3.37
CA LYS A 72 3.57 5.39 3.56
C LYS A 72 3.48 6.73 4.26
N LYS A 73 2.68 7.62 3.71
CA LYS A 73 2.40 8.96 4.27
C LYS A 73 0.92 9.23 4.18
N SER A 74 0.38 10.01 5.12
CA SER A 74 -1.03 10.37 5.16
C SER A 74 -1.20 11.88 5.07
N ALA A 75 -2.18 12.29 4.28
CA ALA A 75 -2.67 13.67 4.20
C ALA A 75 -4.14 13.65 3.73
N TYR A 76 -4.96 14.62 4.14
CA TYR A 76 -6.35 14.83 3.70
C TYR A 76 -7.27 13.60 3.87
N GLY A 77 -7.01 12.71 4.84
CA GLY A 77 -7.77 11.46 5.02
C GLY A 77 -7.46 10.39 3.96
N VAL A 78 -6.33 10.50 3.27
CA VAL A 78 -5.83 9.51 2.29
C VAL A 78 -4.46 9.03 2.71
N ASP A 79 -4.26 7.73 2.65
CA ASP A 79 -2.96 7.09 2.82
C ASP A 79 -2.30 6.88 1.46
N PHE A 80 -1.21 7.59 1.22
CA PHE A 80 -0.40 7.47 0.01
C PHE A 80 0.73 6.46 0.25
N VAL A 81 0.83 5.47 -0.62
CA VAL A 81 1.75 4.34 -0.45
C VAL A 81 2.61 4.14 -1.69
N ILE A 82 3.93 4.10 -1.51
CA ILE A 82 4.86 3.59 -2.52
C ILE A 82 5.20 2.16 -2.15
N LEU A 83 4.68 1.21 -2.92
CA LEU A 83 4.87 -0.22 -2.68
C LEU A 83 6.19 -0.69 -3.25
N GLY A 84 6.90 -1.46 -2.43
CA GLY A 84 7.89 -2.45 -2.81
C GLY A 84 8.92 -2.05 -3.83
N ILE A 85 9.98 -1.45 -3.37
CA ILE A 85 11.14 -1.05 -4.17
C ILE A 85 12.14 -2.21 -4.32
N GLU A 86 11.84 -3.38 -3.74
CA GLU A 86 12.70 -4.55 -3.87
C GLU A 86 12.76 -5.05 -5.32
N ASN A 87 13.87 -4.71 -6.00
CA ASN A 87 14.21 -5.24 -7.33
C ASN A 87 13.14 -5.07 -8.42
N GLN A 88 12.44 -3.92 -8.44
CA GLN A 88 11.51 -3.61 -9.54
C GLN A 88 12.25 -3.31 -10.87
N SER A 89 13.50 -3.74 -10.98
CA SER A 89 14.19 -3.90 -12.27
C SER A 89 13.72 -5.13 -13.04
N LYS A 90 12.98 -6.04 -12.38
CA LYS A 90 12.37 -7.22 -12.99
C LYS A 90 10.86 -7.19 -12.83
N ILE A 91 10.15 -7.73 -13.80
CA ILE A 91 8.70 -7.83 -13.76
C ILE A 91 8.30 -8.92 -12.76
N HIS A 92 7.40 -8.56 -11.86
CA HIS A 92 6.82 -9.49 -10.91
C HIS A 92 5.37 -9.76 -11.31
N TYR A 93 5.12 -10.91 -11.93
CA TYR A 93 3.81 -11.24 -12.50
C TYR A 93 2.66 -11.32 -11.47
N ALA A 94 2.94 -11.47 -10.18
CA ALA A 94 1.92 -11.42 -9.13
C ALA A 94 1.78 -10.01 -8.50
N MET A 95 2.16 -8.93 -9.20
CA MET A 95 2.13 -7.58 -8.63
C MET A 95 0.72 -7.11 -8.24
N PRO A 96 -0.35 -7.32 -9.05
CA PRO A 96 -1.70 -6.95 -8.64
C PRO A 96 -2.13 -7.61 -7.33
N LEU A 97 -1.82 -8.88 -7.13
CA LEU A 97 -2.11 -9.59 -5.88
C LEU A 97 -1.33 -9.01 -4.69
N ARG A 98 -0.04 -8.70 -4.89
CA ARG A 98 0.78 -8.09 -3.83
C ARG A 98 0.25 -6.73 -3.43
N HIS A 99 -0.16 -5.94 -4.40
CA HIS A 99 -0.73 -4.62 -4.22
C HIS A 99 -2.03 -4.69 -3.43
N MET A 100 -2.96 -5.56 -3.86
CA MET A 100 -4.22 -5.81 -3.17
C MET A 100 -4.02 -6.22 -1.71
N LEU A 101 -3.06 -7.12 -1.44
CA LEU A 101 -2.74 -7.54 -0.08
C LEU A 101 -2.19 -6.38 0.77
N GLY A 102 -1.33 -5.54 0.20
CA GLY A 102 -0.79 -4.36 0.90
C GLY A 102 -1.89 -3.40 1.35
N ASP A 103 -2.81 -3.08 0.45
CA ASP A 103 -3.95 -2.22 0.76
C ASP A 103 -4.90 -2.87 1.77
N ALA A 104 -5.20 -4.16 1.60
CA ALA A 104 -6.04 -4.90 2.54
C ALA A 104 -5.45 -4.90 3.95
N PHE A 105 -4.14 -5.05 4.10
CA PHE A 105 -3.47 -4.95 5.41
C PHE A 105 -3.51 -3.54 6.00
N SER A 106 -3.42 -2.50 5.18
CA SER A 106 -3.59 -1.13 5.64
C SER A 106 -4.98 -0.90 6.23
N TYR A 107 -6.03 -1.32 5.53
CA TYR A 107 -7.40 -1.27 6.03
C TYR A 107 -7.61 -2.12 7.27
N LEU A 108 -7.05 -3.33 7.31
CA LEU A 108 -7.19 -4.22 8.46
C LEU A 108 -6.51 -3.66 9.71
N LYS A 109 -5.35 -3.03 9.56
CA LYS A 109 -4.64 -2.36 10.65
C LYS A 109 -5.52 -1.26 11.25
N GLU A 110 -6.03 -0.37 10.42
CA GLU A 110 -6.88 0.73 10.85
C GLU A 110 -8.20 0.24 11.49
N TYR A 111 -8.85 -0.75 10.87
CA TYR A 111 -10.03 -1.39 11.47
C TYR A 111 -9.74 -1.93 12.88
N ASN A 112 -8.60 -2.59 13.08
CA ASN A 112 -8.22 -3.12 14.39
C ASN A 112 -7.98 -2.01 15.42
N GLU A 113 -7.44 -0.85 15.00
CA GLU A 113 -7.28 0.32 15.86
C GLU A 113 -8.64 0.90 16.27
N ILE A 114 -9.58 1.03 15.32
CA ILE A 114 -10.97 1.46 15.60
C ILE A 114 -11.64 0.47 16.55
N ALA A 115 -11.55 -0.83 16.27
CA ALA A 115 -12.16 -1.87 17.09
C ALA A 115 -11.60 -1.91 18.52
N LYS A 116 -10.30 -1.61 18.69
CA LYS A 116 -9.68 -1.47 20.00
C LYS A 116 -10.23 -0.27 20.75
N LYS A 117 -10.28 0.91 20.12
CA LYS A 117 -10.88 2.12 20.70
C LYS A 117 -12.33 1.89 21.10
N TYR A 118 -13.13 1.26 20.23
CA TYR A 118 -14.52 0.92 20.50
C TYR A 118 -14.66 0.07 21.75
N LYS A 119 -13.79 -0.92 21.95
CA LYS A 119 -13.78 -1.79 23.12
C LYS A 119 -13.41 -1.03 24.39
N ASP A 120 -12.41 -0.14 24.31
CA ASP A 120 -11.88 0.59 25.47
C ASP A 120 -12.88 1.67 25.97
N GLU A 121 -13.56 2.34 25.04
CA GLU A 121 -14.55 3.39 25.34
C GLU A 121 -15.88 2.85 25.86
N LYS A 122 -16.15 1.54 25.72
CA LYS A 122 -17.44 0.91 26.08
C LYS A 122 -18.65 1.72 25.61
N PRO A 123 -18.74 2.05 24.33
CA PRO A 123 -19.79 2.94 23.84
C PRO A 123 -21.17 2.33 24.01
N HIS A 124 -22.17 3.18 24.27
CA HIS A 124 -23.58 2.81 24.17
C HIS A 124 -23.96 2.80 22.69
N GLY A 125 -23.58 1.72 21.99
CA GLY A 125 -23.86 1.53 20.56
C GLY A 125 -25.06 0.63 20.32
N THR A 126 -25.45 0.52 19.05
CA THR A 126 -26.44 -0.47 18.61
C THR A 126 -25.85 -1.89 18.68
N PRO A 127 -26.70 -2.94 18.69
CA PRO A 127 -26.20 -4.32 18.58
C PRO A 127 -25.30 -4.57 17.39
N ASP A 128 -25.56 -3.91 16.25
CA ASP A 128 -24.79 -4.03 15.02
C ASP A 128 -23.39 -3.40 15.15
N GLU A 129 -23.31 -2.24 15.80
CA GLU A 129 -22.03 -1.58 16.11
C GLU A 129 -21.22 -2.40 17.12
N PHE A 130 -21.89 -3.02 18.09
CA PHE A 130 -21.23 -3.90 19.03
C PHE A 130 -20.67 -5.15 18.34
N LEU A 131 -21.42 -5.73 17.41
CA LEU A 131 -20.98 -6.89 16.64
C LEU A 131 -19.79 -6.56 15.74
N SER A 132 -19.86 -5.43 15.02
CA SER A 132 -18.84 -4.98 14.10
C SER A 132 -17.63 -4.32 14.77
N LYS A 133 -17.76 -3.90 16.05
CA LYS A 133 -16.78 -3.07 16.78
C LYS A 133 -16.42 -1.78 16.03
N MET A 134 -17.38 -1.25 15.31
CA MET A 134 -17.24 -0.07 14.46
C MET A 134 -18.55 0.70 14.49
N LYS A 135 -18.50 2.03 14.69
CA LYS A 135 -19.70 2.89 14.66
C LYS A 135 -20.15 3.06 13.20
N LYS A 136 -21.44 3.24 12.99
CA LYS A 136 -22.00 3.50 11.66
C LYS A 136 -21.38 4.74 10.98
N THR A 137 -20.85 5.66 11.77
CA THR A 137 -20.20 6.90 11.32
C THR A 137 -18.71 6.75 11.07
N ASP A 138 -18.08 5.70 11.55
CA ASP A 138 -16.64 5.48 11.34
C ASP A 138 -16.35 5.25 9.85
N ARG A 139 -15.19 5.70 9.41
CA ARG A 139 -14.68 5.52 8.06
C ARG A 139 -13.20 5.16 8.14
N LEU A 140 -12.78 4.32 7.22
CA LEU A 140 -11.36 4.04 6.99
C LEU A 140 -10.78 5.10 6.05
N HIS A 141 -9.49 5.40 6.21
CA HIS A 141 -8.77 6.22 5.24
C HIS A 141 -8.70 5.51 3.89
N SER A 142 -8.85 6.27 2.81
CA SER A 142 -8.59 5.73 1.48
C SER A 142 -7.11 5.43 1.32
N VAL A 143 -6.77 4.32 0.66
CA VAL A 143 -5.37 3.96 0.36
C VAL A 143 -5.12 4.15 -1.14
N LEU A 144 -4.12 4.95 -1.48
CA LEU A 144 -3.66 5.18 -2.85
C LEU A 144 -2.24 4.66 -2.98
N THR A 145 -2.09 3.48 -3.52
CA THR A 145 -0.81 2.79 -3.68
C THR A 145 -0.29 2.89 -5.11
N ILE A 146 1.00 3.14 -5.27
CA ILE A 146 1.70 3.08 -6.56
C ILE A 146 2.83 2.05 -6.51
N CYS A 147 3.10 1.45 -7.66
CA CYS A 147 4.27 0.61 -7.90
C CYS A 147 5.20 1.31 -8.89
N ILE A 148 6.43 1.55 -8.49
CA ILE A 148 7.43 2.18 -9.36
C ILE A 148 8.26 1.09 -10.03
N TYR A 149 8.23 1.04 -11.36
CA TYR A 149 9.02 0.13 -12.17
C TYR A 149 10.11 0.90 -12.93
N TYR A 150 11.36 0.43 -12.77
CA TYR A 150 12.54 1.02 -13.43
C TYR A 150 13.36 0.00 -14.22
N GLY A 151 12.72 -1.10 -14.62
CA GLY A 151 13.32 -2.16 -15.43
C GLY A 151 13.74 -1.69 -16.83
N GLU A 152 14.62 -2.46 -17.48
CA GLU A 152 15.10 -2.12 -18.82
C GLU A 152 14.07 -2.36 -19.91
N ASN A 153 13.25 -3.38 -19.75
CA ASN A 153 12.19 -3.73 -20.66
C ASN A 153 10.86 -3.05 -20.26
N PRO A 154 9.96 -2.77 -21.21
CA PRO A 154 8.60 -2.36 -20.89
C PRO A 154 7.91 -3.38 -19.98
N TRP A 155 6.97 -2.90 -19.17
CA TRP A 155 6.16 -3.80 -18.37
C TRP A 155 5.25 -4.65 -19.26
N ASP A 156 5.39 -5.97 -19.19
CA ASP A 156 4.56 -6.96 -19.91
C ASP A 156 3.73 -7.85 -18.97
N GLY A 157 3.77 -7.56 -17.66
CA GLY A 157 3.02 -8.31 -16.66
C GLY A 157 1.56 -7.84 -16.51
N PRO A 158 0.78 -8.55 -15.68
CA PRO A 158 -0.60 -8.18 -15.35
C PRO A 158 -0.69 -6.76 -14.78
N ARG A 159 -1.78 -6.04 -15.11
CA ARG A 159 -2.08 -4.68 -14.61
C ARG A 159 -3.27 -4.67 -13.67
N SER A 160 -3.98 -5.79 -13.57
CA SER A 160 -5.11 -5.97 -12.68
C SER A 160 -5.18 -7.40 -12.16
N LEU A 161 -5.98 -7.63 -11.13
CA LEU A 161 -6.20 -8.97 -10.60
C LEU A 161 -6.86 -9.87 -11.65
N THR A 162 -7.79 -9.33 -12.44
CA THR A 162 -8.50 -10.09 -13.47
C THR A 162 -7.58 -10.58 -14.58
N ASP A 163 -6.47 -9.88 -14.86
CA ASP A 163 -5.45 -10.35 -15.80
C ASP A 163 -4.73 -11.63 -15.33
N MET A 164 -4.87 -11.96 -14.06
CA MET A 164 -4.26 -13.14 -13.42
C MET A 164 -5.24 -14.31 -13.23
N LEU A 165 -6.53 -14.09 -13.53
CA LEU A 165 -7.59 -15.06 -13.26
C LEU A 165 -8.07 -15.74 -14.54
N ASP A 166 -8.34 -17.02 -14.45
CA ASP A 166 -9.08 -17.75 -15.49
C ASP A 166 -10.58 -17.62 -15.20
N ILE A 167 -11.24 -16.67 -15.87
CA ILE A 167 -12.65 -16.34 -15.63
C ILE A 167 -13.49 -16.76 -16.83
N PRO A 168 -14.40 -17.76 -16.68
CA PRO A 168 -15.35 -18.06 -17.75
C PRO A 168 -16.20 -16.83 -18.09
N GLU A 169 -16.51 -16.63 -19.38
CA GLU A 169 -17.15 -15.42 -19.90
C GLU A 169 -18.41 -15.00 -19.16
N ALA A 170 -19.27 -15.98 -18.84
CA ALA A 170 -20.52 -15.72 -18.12
C ALA A 170 -20.34 -15.16 -16.69
N PHE A 171 -19.16 -15.32 -16.09
CA PHE A 171 -18.88 -14.87 -14.72
C PHE A 171 -18.11 -13.55 -14.66
N LYS A 172 -17.55 -13.06 -15.76
CA LYS A 172 -16.79 -11.80 -15.79
C LYS A 172 -17.52 -10.61 -15.14
N PRO A 173 -18.84 -10.39 -15.39
CA PRO A 173 -19.55 -9.27 -14.77
C PRO A 173 -19.71 -9.39 -13.25
N LEU A 174 -19.51 -10.59 -12.69
CA LEU A 174 -19.69 -10.87 -11.27
C LEU A 174 -18.39 -10.78 -10.45
N ILE A 175 -17.24 -10.76 -11.14
CA ILE A 175 -15.93 -10.74 -10.51
C ILE A 175 -15.46 -9.30 -10.36
N SER A 176 -15.19 -8.90 -9.13
CA SER A 176 -14.57 -7.60 -8.86
C SER A 176 -13.12 -7.60 -9.29
N ASP A 177 -12.73 -6.56 -10.03
CA ASP A 177 -11.35 -6.35 -10.40
C ASP A 177 -10.61 -5.50 -9.36
N TYR A 178 -9.29 -5.69 -9.29
CA TYR A 178 -8.40 -4.86 -8.51
C TYR A 178 -7.25 -4.39 -9.41
N LYS A 179 -7.30 -3.13 -9.80
CA LYS A 179 -6.25 -2.48 -10.61
C LYS A 179 -5.16 -1.94 -9.70
N PHE A 180 -3.91 -2.01 -10.14
CA PHE A 180 -2.82 -1.35 -9.45
C PHE A 180 -2.24 -0.21 -10.28
N ASN A 181 -1.73 0.81 -9.61
CA ASN A 181 -1.16 1.98 -10.25
C ASN A 181 0.33 1.73 -10.53
N LEU A 182 0.66 1.49 -11.79
CA LEU A 182 2.02 1.26 -12.26
C LEU A 182 2.62 2.54 -12.83
N VAL A 183 3.78 2.92 -12.30
CA VAL A 183 4.61 4.03 -12.80
C VAL A 183 5.86 3.47 -13.45
N GLU A 184 5.98 3.61 -14.76
CA GLU A 184 7.14 3.19 -15.54
C GLU A 184 8.07 4.40 -15.76
N LEU A 185 9.14 4.56 -14.97
CA LEU A 185 10.00 5.75 -14.99
C LEU A 185 10.73 6.00 -16.33
N ARG A 186 10.78 5.04 -17.24
CA ARG A 186 11.46 5.18 -18.54
C ARG A 186 10.58 5.68 -19.66
N LYS A 187 9.29 5.84 -19.42
CA LYS A 187 8.32 6.31 -20.43
C LYS A 187 7.87 7.75 -20.21
N SER A 188 8.42 8.40 -19.21
CA SER A 188 8.16 9.82 -18.92
C SER A 188 9.05 10.72 -19.73
#